data_16bec9586a7cab1e603ea926e7365d3f
#
_entry.id   16bec9586a7cab1e603ea926e7365d3f
#
_cell.length_a   1.000
_cell.length_b   1.000
_cell.length_c   1.000
_cell.angle_alpha   90.00
_cell.angle_beta   90.00
_cell.angle_gamma   90.00
#
_symmetry.space_group_name_H-M   'P 1'
#
loop_
_entity.id
_entity.type
_entity.pdbx_description
1 polymer ?
#
loop_
_entity_poly.entity_id
_entity_poly.type
_entity_poly.pdbx_seq_one_letter_code
_entity_poly.pdbx_strand_id
1 'polypeptide(L)'
;MKNKIITFSFDDGTQFDKRLIDLFNKYQMKCTFNINAGLYNFSFVHNQTNNIVNCRHMDIKEMDNIYRGHEIAMHTYTHPHIASCSKEEIYKEVHDDIEKLKQDFHLDNIVSGAYPFGEYNEDVVDVLKQLGIKICRTTNNTYRYDVDGDLLIYNPTIYYRD
;
A
#
# COMPACT_ATOMS: atom_id res chain seq x y z
N MET A 1 -16.43 -26.18 -9.35
CA MET A 1 -15.21 -25.55 -9.93
C MET A 1 -14.63 -24.63 -8.86
N LYS A 2 -13.34 -24.71 -8.57
CA LYS A 2 -12.69 -23.72 -7.68
C LYS A 2 -12.59 -22.39 -8.46
N ASN A 3 -13.12 -21.31 -7.88
CA ASN A 3 -12.99 -19.98 -8.48
C ASN A 3 -11.51 -19.59 -8.45
N LYS A 4 -11.00 -19.08 -9.56
CA LYS A 4 -9.67 -18.46 -9.64
C LYS A 4 -9.85 -16.95 -9.46
N ILE A 5 -9.10 -16.38 -8.52
CA ILE A 5 -9.15 -14.95 -8.24
C ILE A 5 -7.72 -14.41 -8.47
N ILE A 6 -7.62 -13.27 -9.10
CA ILE A 6 -6.39 -12.50 -9.22
C ILE A 6 -6.61 -11.14 -8.54
N THR A 7 -5.66 -10.71 -7.75
CA THR A 7 -5.63 -9.39 -7.11
C THR A 7 -4.33 -8.69 -7.46
N PHE A 8 -4.37 -7.37 -7.46
CA PHE A 8 -3.23 -6.51 -7.72
C PHE A 8 -3.11 -5.48 -6.61
N SER A 9 -1.87 -5.18 -6.20
CA SER A 9 -1.59 -4.21 -5.15
C SER A 9 -0.34 -3.44 -5.53
N PHE A 10 -0.42 -2.09 -5.52
CA PHE A 10 0.67 -1.18 -5.83
C PHE A 10 0.86 -0.17 -4.71
N ASP A 11 2.08 0.34 -4.57
CA ASP A 11 2.51 1.13 -3.43
C ASP A 11 2.83 2.58 -3.81
N ASP A 12 2.93 3.43 -2.79
CA ASP A 12 3.44 4.80 -2.79
C ASP A 12 2.51 5.89 -3.33
N GLY A 13 1.52 5.61 -4.14
CA GLY A 13 0.65 6.66 -4.69
C GLY A 13 1.38 7.60 -5.66
N THR A 14 2.22 7.05 -6.54
CA THR A 14 3.06 7.84 -7.44
C THR A 14 2.36 8.24 -8.74
N GLN A 15 2.96 9.16 -9.48
CA GLN A 15 2.48 9.61 -10.79
C GLN A 15 2.28 8.47 -11.82
N PHE A 16 2.90 7.31 -11.59
CA PHE A 16 2.78 6.16 -12.49
C PHE A 16 1.45 5.42 -12.33
N ASP A 17 0.77 5.60 -11.20
CA ASP A 17 -0.53 4.98 -10.95
C ASP A 17 -1.60 5.39 -11.97
N LYS A 18 -1.49 6.59 -12.54
CA LYS A 18 -2.40 7.04 -13.62
C LYS A 18 -2.47 6.04 -14.77
N ARG A 19 -1.30 5.58 -15.23
CA ARG A 19 -1.21 4.59 -16.31
C ARG A 19 -1.76 3.22 -15.89
N LEU A 20 -1.51 2.81 -14.64
CA LEU A 20 -2.03 1.56 -14.10
C LEU A 20 -3.56 1.60 -14.03
N ILE A 21 -4.11 2.68 -13.48
CA ILE A 21 -5.55 2.91 -13.35
C ILE A 21 -6.25 2.88 -14.71
N ASP A 22 -5.68 3.55 -15.71
CA ASP A 22 -6.21 3.53 -17.09
C ASP A 22 -6.29 2.10 -17.63
N LEU A 23 -5.26 1.26 -17.36
CA LEU A 23 -5.25 -0.14 -17.78
C LEU A 23 -6.29 -0.96 -17.02
N PHE A 24 -6.37 -0.82 -15.69
CA PHE A 24 -7.36 -1.53 -14.88
C PHE A 24 -8.79 -1.16 -15.29
N ASN A 25 -9.06 0.11 -15.49
CA ASN A 25 -10.37 0.59 -15.91
C ASN A 25 -10.72 0.08 -17.31
N LYS A 26 -9.77 0.09 -18.27
CA LYS A 26 -9.96 -0.45 -19.62
C LYS A 26 -10.39 -1.91 -19.60
N TYR A 27 -9.83 -2.71 -18.69
CA TYR A 27 -10.13 -4.15 -18.59
C TYR A 27 -11.16 -4.48 -17.51
N GLN A 28 -11.82 -3.48 -16.91
CA GLN A 28 -12.82 -3.62 -15.85
C GLN A 28 -12.28 -4.41 -14.64
N MET A 29 -11.00 -4.24 -14.34
CA MET A 29 -10.31 -4.89 -13.22
C MET A 29 -10.19 -3.92 -12.04
N LYS A 30 -10.00 -4.46 -10.85
CA LYS A 30 -9.78 -3.70 -9.61
C LYS A 30 -8.38 -3.92 -9.09
N CYS A 31 -7.91 -2.95 -8.33
CA CYS A 31 -6.60 -2.94 -7.73
C CYS A 31 -6.66 -2.28 -6.35
N THR A 32 -5.73 -2.64 -5.48
CA THR A 32 -5.46 -1.95 -4.22
C THR A 32 -4.27 -1.02 -4.40
N PHE A 33 -4.42 0.24 -3.99
CA PHE A 33 -3.34 1.22 -3.95
C PHE A 33 -3.02 1.56 -2.49
N ASN A 34 -1.80 1.22 -2.07
CA ASN A 34 -1.29 1.50 -0.74
C ASN A 34 -0.61 2.87 -0.77
N ILE A 35 -1.13 3.85 -0.06
CA ILE A 35 -0.75 5.26 -0.22
C ILE A 35 -0.13 5.79 1.07
N ASN A 36 0.92 6.60 0.94
CA ASN A 36 1.54 7.35 2.03
C ASN A 36 0.95 8.75 2.10
N ALA A 37 0.01 9.00 3.00
CA ALA A 37 -0.68 10.27 3.05
C ALA A 37 0.19 11.45 3.51
N GLY A 38 1.30 11.19 4.18
CA GLY A 38 2.28 12.22 4.58
C GLY A 38 3.23 12.65 3.48
N LEU A 39 3.23 11.95 2.33
CA LEU A 39 4.21 12.20 1.26
C LEU A 39 3.61 12.86 0.01
N TYR A 40 2.38 13.35 0.04
CA TYR A 40 1.79 14.04 -1.10
C TYR A 40 2.72 15.14 -1.65
N ASN A 41 2.89 15.19 -2.96
CA ASN A 41 3.80 16.10 -3.68
C ASN A 41 5.29 15.89 -3.41
N PHE A 42 5.68 14.94 -2.58
CA PHE A 42 7.09 14.66 -2.35
C PHE A 42 7.71 14.03 -3.60
N SER A 43 8.87 14.55 -4.00
CA SER A 43 9.62 14.05 -5.15
C SER A 43 10.89 13.35 -4.69
N PHE A 44 11.19 12.22 -5.31
CA PHE A 44 12.38 11.46 -5.01
C PHE A 44 12.98 10.84 -6.30
N VAL A 45 14.20 10.40 -6.20
CA VAL A 45 14.92 9.75 -7.30
C VAL A 45 15.05 8.27 -7.00
N HIS A 46 14.48 7.46 -7.86
CA HIS A 46 14.66 6.01 -7.80
C HIS A 46 15.80 5.59 -8.72
N ASN A 47 16.86 5.07 -8.11
CA ASN A 47 18.02 4.56 -8.84
C ASN A 47 17.78 3.08 -9.19
N GLN A 48 17.36 2.82 -10.41
CA GLN A 48 17.35 1.47 -10.97
C GLN A 48 18.67 1.18 -11.67
N THR A 49 19.04 -0.07 -11.75
CA THR A 49 20.38 -0.61 -12.11
C THR A 49 21.07 0.02 -13.33
N ASN A 50 20.36 0.75 -14.19
CA ASN A 50 20.96 1.53 -15.29
C ASN A 50 20.14 2.79 -15.64
N ASN A 51 19.10 3.13 -14.86
CA ASN A 51 18.26 4.27 -15.14
C ASN A 51 17.96 5.07 -13.86
N ILE A 52 18.05 6.38 -13.99
CA ILE A 52 17.58 7.30 -12.95
C ILE A 52 16.15 7.67 -13.30
N VAL A 53 15.22 7.34 -12.41
CA VAL A 53 13.80 7.65 -12.58
C VAL A 53 13.40 8.72 -11.56
N ASN A 54 12.92 9.86 -12.05
CA ASN A 54 12.34 10.88 -11.19
C ASN A 54 10.91 10.48 -10.84
N CYS A 55 10.68 10.21 -9.56
CA CYS A 55 9.38 9.83 -9.02
C CYS A 55 8.79 10.98 -8.23
N ARG A 56 7.46 11.09 -8.22
CA ARG A 56 6.72 12.03 -7.40
C ARG A 56 5.45 11.36 -6.90
N HIS A 57 5.20 11.45 -5.60
CA HIS A 57 3.89 11.15 -5.05
C HIS A 57 2.89 12.18 -5.58
N MET A 58 1.71 11.72 -5.95
CA MET A 58 0.69 12.62 -6.49
C MET A 58 0.15 13.56 -5.41
N ASP A 59 -0.37 14.71 -5.85
CA ASP A 59 -1.18 15.58 -5.01
C ASP A 59 -2.57 14.97 -4.80
N ILE A 60 -3.17 15.20 -3.65
CA ILE A 60 -4.53 14.70 -3.36
C ILE A 60 -5.56 15.16 -4.42
N LYS A 61 -5.41 16.37 -4.96
CA LYS A 61 -6.29 16.87 -6.03
C LYS A 61 -6.17 16.07 -7.33
N GLU A 62 -5.00 15.45 -7.58
CA GLU A 62 -4.81 14.55 -8.71
C GLU A 62 -5.43 13.18 -8.44
N MET A 63 -5.39 12.75 -7.16
CA MET A 63 -5.83 11.42 -6.71
C MET A 63 -7.36 11.29 -6.62
N ASP A 64 -8.07 12.31 -6.15
CA ASP A 64 -9.48 12.26 -5.73
C ASP A 64 -10.41 11.57 -6.73
N ASN A 65 -10.22 11.79 -8.01
CA ASN A 65 -11.07 11.19 -9.03
C ASN A 65 -10.51 9.91 -9.67
N ILE A 66 -9.19 9.75 -9.73
CA ILE A 66 -8.60 8.67 -10.52
C ILE A 66 -8.70 7.32 -9.80
N TYR A 67 -8.58 7.29 -8.47
CA TYR A 67 -8.67 6.05 -7.69
C TYR A 67 -10.11 5.54 -7.49
N ARG A 68 -11.11 6.31 -7.94
CA ARG A 68 -12.51 5.93 -7.74
C ARG A 68 -12.83 4.54 -8.29
N GLY A 69 -13.34 3.70 -7.42
CA GLY A 69 -13.69 2.30 -7.74
C GLY A 69 -12.53 1.31 -7.59
N HIS A 70 -11.35 1.76 -7.17
CA HIS A 70 -10.25 0.95 -6.66
C HIS A 70 -10.23 0.99 -5.13
N GLU A 71 -9.47 0.11 -4.51
CA GLU A 71 -9.27 0.13 -3.06
C GLU A 71 -8.11 1.06 -2.72
N ILE A 72 -8.30 1.89 -1.69
CA ILE A 72 -7.25 2.67 -1.03
C ILE A 72 -6.88 1.96 0.26
N ALA A 73 -5.60 1.77 0.47
CA ALA A 73 -5.04 1.05 1.60
C ALA A 73 -3.86 1.82 2.23
N MET A 74 -3.54 1.47 3.47
CA MET A 74 -2.50 2.10 4.26
C MET A 74 -1.10 1.65 3.80
N HIS A 75 -0.14 2.63 3.78
CA HIS A 75 1.28 2.36 3.55
C HIS A 75 2.20 3.13 4.50
N THR A 76 1.72 3.44 5.71
CA THR A 76 2.32 4.34 6.69
C THR A 76 2.40 5.80 6.21
N TYR A 77 2.48 6.73 7.15
CA TYR A 77 2.38 8.16 6.84
C TYR A 77 3.59 8.68 6.06
N THR A 78 4.81 8.32 6.47
CA THR A 78 6.07 8.83 5.89
C THR A 78 6.99 7.74 5.31
N HIS A 79 6.51 6.49 5.17
CA HIS A 79 7.27 5.38 4.61
C HIS A 79 8.59 5.08 5.35
N PRO A 80 8.63 4.99 6.69
CA PRO A 80 9.84 4.68 7.43
C PRO A 80 10.20 3.19 7.37
N HIS A 81 11.40 2.83 7.82
CA HIS A 81 11.75 1.46 8.22
C HIS A 81 10.98 1.10 9.50
N ILE A 82 9.70 0.78 9.35
CA ILE A 82 8.71 0.70 10.44
C ILE A 82 9.11 -0.30 11.54
N ALA A 83 9.81 -1.38 11.19
CA ALA A 83 10.28 -2.37 12.15
C ALA A 83 11.42 -1.85 13.06
N SER A 84 12.01 -0.70 12.74
CA SER A 84 13.05 -0.04 13.52
C SER A 84 12.53 1.11 14.39
N CYS A 85 11.24 1.43 14.29
CA CYS A 85 10.59 2.50 15.05
C CYS A 85 10.16 2.03 16.45
N SER A 86 10.02 2.96 17.38
CA SER A 86 9.37 2.70 18.67
C SER A 86 7.87 2.42 18.48
N LYS A 87 7.22 1.78 19.45
CA LYS A 87 5.80 1.45 19.38
C LYS A 87 4.91 2.68 19.25
N GLU A 88 5.28 3.78 19.87
CA GLU A 88 4.62 5.09 19.74
C GLU A 88 4.74 5.66 18.32
N GLU A 89 5.93 5.58 17.73
CA GLU A 89 6.15 6.01 16.35
C GLU A 89 5.38 5.13 15.36
N ILE A 90 5.40 3.79 15.56
CA ILE A 90 4.61 2.85 14.74
C ILE A 90 3.13 3.22 14.81
N TYR A 91 2.59 3.43 16.01
CA TYR A 91 1.19 3.82 16.18
C TYR A 91 0.88 5.11 15.43
N LYS A 92 1.73 6.12 15.59
CA LYS A 92 1.55 7.41 14.93
C LYS A 92 1.59 7.29 13.40
N GLU A 93 2.57 6.59 12.84
CA GLU A 93 2.73 6.36 11.40
C GLU A 93 1.52 5.67 10.78
N VAL A 94 0.99 4.64 11.44
CA VAL A 94 -0.16 3.89 10.94
C VAL A 94 -1.47 4.66 11.14
N HIS A 95 -1.68 5.22 12.34
CA HIS A 95 -2.89 5.97 12.69
C HIS A 95 -3.06 7.22 11.84
N ASP A 96 -2.02 8.04 11.72
CA ASP A 96 -2.09 9.30 10.98
C ASP A 96 -2.32 9.04 9.48
N ASP A 97 -1.74 7.98 8.93
CA ASP A 97 -1.98 7.57 7.56
C ASP A 97 -3.45 7.17 7.35
N ILE A 98 -3.97 6.27 8.19
CA ILE A 98 -5.37 5.81 8.12
C ILE A 98 -6.34 7.00 8.20
N GLU A 99 -6.18 7.87 9.21
CA GLU A 99 -7.11 8.98 9.42
C GLU A 99 -7.04 9.99 8.28
N LYS A 100 -5.84 10.27 7.77
CA LYS A 100 -5.66 11.17 6.63
C LYS A 100 -6.27 10.60 5.35
N LEU A 101 -6.03 9.32 5.05
CA LEU A 101 -6.62 8.65 3.89
C LEU A 101 -8.15 8.60 3.97
N LYS A 102 -8.72 8.30 5.15
CA LYS A 102 -10.18 8.33 5.36
C LYS A 102 -10.75 9.71 5.07
N GLN A 103 -10.11 10.76 5.56
CA GLN A 103 -10.53 12.14 5.33
C GLN A 103 -10.45 12.52 3.85
N ASP A 104 -9.32 12.24 3.21
CA ASP A 104 -9.00 12.71 1.87
C ASP A 104 -9.81 11.99 0.78
N PHE A 105 -10.08 10.70 0.96
CA PHE A 105 -10.84 9.88 0.02
C PHE A 105 -12.29 9.62 0.45
N HIS A 106 -12.74 10.27 1.53
CA HIS A 106 -14.11 10.14 2.06
C HIS A 106 -14.51 8.68 2.34
N LEU A 107 -13.60 7.94 3.01
CA LEU A 107 -13.78 6.52 3.33
C LEU A 107 -14.22 6.34 4.77
N ASP A 108 -15.13 5.40 4.99
CA ASP A 108 -15.55 5.03 6.35
C ASP A 108 -14.46 4.26 7.09
N ASN A 109 -13.75 3.37 6.38
CA ASN A 109 -12.73 2.48 6.97
C ASN A 109 -11.59 2.21 6.00
N ILE A 110 -10.39 2.01 6.56
CA ILE A 110 -9.23 1.39 5.92
C ILE A 110 -8.94 0.09 6.67
N VAL A 111 -8.97 -1.04 5.98
CA VAL A 111 -8.82 -2.37 6.60
C VAL A 111 -7.65 -3.18 6.03
N SER A 112 -6.96 -2.63 5.06
CA SER A 112 -5.87 -3.26 4.33
C SER A 112 -4.65 -2.34 4.26
N GLY A 113 -3.48 -2.93 4.01
CA GLY A 113 -2.25 -2.19 3.84
C GLY A 113 -1.11 -3.02 3.26
N ALA A 114 0.02 -2.34 3.07
CA ALA A 114 1.30 -2.96 2.77
C ALA A 114 2.38 -2.37 3.68
N TYR A 115 3.36 -3.20 4.03
CA TYR A 115 4.50 -2.77 4.82
C TYR A 115 5.52 -2.04 3.94
N PRO A 116 5.99 -0.83 4.32
CA PRO A 116 7.17 -0.23 3.72
C PRO A 116 8.34 -1.24 3.72
N PHE A 117 8.98 -1.39 2.56
CA PHE A 117 10.07 -2.37 2.35
C PHE A 117 9.69 -3.84 2.62
N GLY A 118 8.43 -4.14 2.96
CA GLY A 118 7.96 -5.45 3.42
C GLY A 118 8.36 -5.78 4.88
N GLU A 119 8.84 -4.81 5.64
CA GLU A 119 9.38 -4.97 6.98
C GLU A 119 8.28 -4.89 8.05
N TYR A 120 8.36 -5.80 9.02
CA TYR A 120 7.46 -5.83 10.18
C TYR A 120 8.14 -6.52 11.38
N ASN A 121 7.59 -6.29 12.56
CA ASN A 121 7.90 -7.01 13.80
C ASN A 121 6.61 -7.20 14.61
N GLU A 122 6.68 -7.79 15.79
CA GLU A 122 5.51 -8.07 16.64
C GLU A 122 4.78 -6.77 17.05
N ASP A 123 5.51 -5.70 17.39
CA ASP A 123 4.91 -4.42 17.76
C ASP A 123 4.13 -3.79 16.59
N VAL A 124 4.64 -3.89 15.37
CA VAL A 124 3.94 -3.41 14.17
C VAL A 124 2.64 -4.19 13.96
N VAL A 125 2.69 -5.52 14.04
CA VAL A 125 1.50 -6.37 13.88
C VAL A 125 0.46 -6.07 14.97
N ASP A 126 0.88 -5.86 16.22
CA ASP A 126 -0.02 -5.52 17.31
C ASP A 126 -0.71 -4.17 17.10
N VAL A 127 0.02 -3.16 16.64
CA VAL A 127 -0.54 -1.83 16.31
C VAL A 127 -1.55 -1.94 15.17
N LEU A 128 -1.24 -2.72 14.11
CA LEU A 128 -2.19 -2.95 13.01
C LEU A 128 -3.49 -3.58 13.50
N LYS A 129 -3.41 -4.59 14.39
CA LYS A 129 -4.58 -5.21 15.03
C LYS A 129 -5.39 -4.19 15.82
N GLN A 130 -4.71 -3.39 16.64
CA GLN A 130 -5.33 -2.35 17.47
C GLN A 130 -6.09 -1.31 16.62
N LEU A 131 -5.53 -0.93 15.46
CA LEU A 131 -6.12 0.04 14.55
C LEU A 131 -7.12 -0.57 13.56
N GLY A 132 -7.39 -1.87 13.65
CA GLY A 132 -8.44 -2.54 12.90
C GLY A 132 -8.05 -3.01 11.49
N ILE A 133 -6.77 -2.98 11.14
CA ILE A 133 -6.27 -3.57 9.89
C ILE A 133 -6.49 -5.09 9.94
N LYS A 134 -6.92 -5.66 8.82
CA LYS A 134 -7.26 -7.08 8.66
C LYS A 134 -6.28 -7.84 7.78
N ILE A 135 -5.68 -7.16 6.83
CA ILE A 135 -4.68 -7.72 5.93
C ILE A 135 -3.56 -6.72 5.69
N CYS A 136 -2.31 -7.17 5.74
CA CYS A 136 -1.15 -6.35 5.42
C CYS A 136 -0.12 -7.16 4.64
N ARG A 137 0.24 -6.65 3.44
CA ARG A 137 1.09 -7.35 2.50
C ARG A 137 2.58 -7.09 2.77
N THR A 138 3.37 -8.16 2.74
CA THR A 138 4.83 -8.11 2.69
C THR A 138 5.35 -8.08 1.24
N THR A 139 6.65 -8.22 1.05
CA THR A 139 7.31 -8.33 -0.27
C THR A 139 7.86 -9.73 -0.53
N ASN A 140 7.55 -10.71 0.32
CA ASN A 140 8.09 -12.07 0.23
C ASN A 140 7.29 -12.92 -0.77
N ASN A 141 7.91 -13.31 -1.88
CA ASN A 141 7.28 -14.13 -2.90
C ASN A 141 7.03 -15.56 -2.40
N THR A 142 5.80 -16.03 -2.51
CA THR A 142 5.48 -17.44 -2.19
C THR A 142 5.54 -18.34 -3.41
N TYR A 143 5.31 -17.82 -4.62
CA TYR A 143 5.10 -18.57 -5.86
C TYR A 143 3.97 -19.62 -5.74
N ARG A 144 3.05 -19.42 -4.81
CA ARG A 144 1.91 -20.31 -4.51
C ARG A 144 0.60 -19.57 -4.74
N TYR A 145 -0.49 -20.31 -5.00
CA TYR A 145 -1.82 -19.76 -5.28
C TYR A 145 -2.82 -19.95 -4.15
N ASP A 146 -2.41 -20.57 -3.08
CA ASP A 146 -3.20 -20.72 -1.87
C ASP A 146 -2.95 -19.56 -0.91
N VAL A 147 -3.99 -19.17 -0.21
CA VAL A 147 -3.93 -18.18 0.87
C VAL A 147 -3.97 -18.96 2.18
N ASP A 148 -2.86 -18.98 2.88
CA ASP A 148 -2.72 -19.62 4.19
C ASP A 148 -1.95 -18.69 5.15
N GLY A 149 -2.10 -18.93 6.46
CA GLY A 149 -1.42 -18.17 7.50
C GLY A 149 -2.13 -16.89 7.96
N ASP A 150 -1.36 -16.04 8.66
CA ASP A 150 -1.85 -14.77 9.20
C ASP A 150 -1.95 -13.73 8.09
N LEU A 151 -3.15 -13.19 7.87
CA LEU A 151 -3.38 -12.16 6.86
C LEU A 151 -2.67 -10.84 7.18
N LEU A 152 -2.32 -10.60 8.43
CA LEU A 152 -1.48 -9.45 8.79
C LEU A 152 0.00 -9.63 8.39
N ILE A 153 0.38 -10.84 7.96
CA ILE A 153 1.71 -11.13 7.40
C ILE A 153 1.50 -11.80 6.03
N TYR A 154 0.68 -11.17 5.20
CA TYR A 154 0.30 -11.74 3.91
C TYR A 154 1.47 -11.65 2.92
N ASN A 155 1.95 -12.81 2.49
CA ASN A 155 2.99 -12.93 1.48
C ASN A 155 2.37 -13.09 0.09
N PRO A 156 2.67 -12.21 -0.88
CA PRO A 156 2.08 -12.27 -2.21
C PRO A 156 2.57 -13.49 -3.00
N THR A 157 1.79 -13.93 -3.98
CA THR A 157 2.24 -14.94 -4.94
C THR A 157 3.50 -14.47 -5.65
N ILE A 158 3.49 -13.24 -6.15
CA ILE A 158 4.63 -12.58 -6.78
C ILE A 158 4.62 -11.12 -6.36
N TYR A 159 5.73 -10.67 -5.81
CA TYR A 159 6.07 -9.27 -5.69
C TYR A 159 7.13 -8.98 -6.77
N TYR A 160 6.79 -8.08 -7.67
CA TYR A 160 7.70 -7.68 -8.74
C TYR A 160 8.53 -6.49 -8.26
N ARG A 161 9.84 -6.68 -8.31
CA ARG A 161 10.81 -5.60 -8.12
C ARG A 161 11.69 -5.60 -9.37
N ASP A 162 11.84 -4.47 -9.99
CA ASP A 162 12.68 -4.29 -11.19
C ASP A 162 14.13 -4.73 -11.00
#